data_f16feb5d40da22b20acb89a8c1ef9852
#
_entry.id   f16feb5d40da22b20acb89a8c1ef9852
#
_cell.length_a   1.000
_cell.length_b   1.000
_cell.length_c   1.000
_cell.angle_alpha   90.00
_cell.angle_beta   90.00
_cell.angle_gamma   90.00
#
_symmetry.space_group_name_H-M   'P 1'
#
loop_
_entity.id
_entity.type
_entity.pdbx_description
1 polymer ?
#
loop_
_entity_poly.entity_id
_entity_poly.type
_entity_poly.pdbx_seq_one_letter_code
_entity_poly.pdbx_strand_id
1 'polypeptide(L)'
;MAYNPYFISGKPVALPRIPAAKKKETAPLLNGKGFIIHYYRHSVVLNSKRKFAFFSACNINGAEWKNISRKGNFKKDIAVSGDYQFGDELYNAIQASGLRPNDFEQGHLTSYQQVLWGRTDAQRRKAANDTFYFTNCVPQHERLNVGLWRSLEQYILKTQTVQHQLQVTVITGAVLSDNDPYYIQKINGEYVKIPCVFWKVIYYPNNRGLNAVGFMMSHTQLLLQDGTVVFKKSAVRESITGSGAAGNLFMDYKYDSVYQVKVEFIQKVTGLKFMLKNVHLPYQLDEKKSVVYKRIEVHPGIAFAPGQHKEPPLDYKLKGITL
;
A
#
# COMPACT_ATOMS: atom_id res chain seq x y z
N MET A 1 9.75 -19.19 3.70
CA MET A 1 10.51 -18.54 2.61
C MET A 1 10.01 -17.12 2.49
N ALA A 2 10.89 -16.16 2.19
CA ALA A 2 10.56 -14.77 1.87
C ALA A 2 9.77 -14.68 0.55
N TYR A 3 9.63 -13.47 0.00
CA TYR A 3 9.18 -13.31 -1.37
C TYR A 3 9.99 -14.21 -2.32
N ASN A 4 9.29 -14.96 -3.15
CA ASN A 4 9.91 -15.85 -4.13
C ASN A 4 9.67 -15.31 -5.55
N PRO A 5 10.69 -14.87 -6.28
CA PRO A 5 10.53 -14.38 -7.65
C PRO A 5 10.08 -15.47 -8.63
N TYR A 6 10.29 -16.73 -8.33
CA TYR A 6 9.88 -17.87 -9.16
C TYR A 6 8.58 -18.52 -8.67
N PHE A 7 7.77 -17.80 -7.91
CA PHE A 7 6.56 -18.32 -7.30
C PHE A 7 5.50 -18.72 -8.33
N ILE A 8 5.30 -17.89 -9.35
CA ILE A 8 4.41 -18.22 -10.46
C ILE A 8 5.17 -19.16 -11.39
N SER A 9 4.70 -20.38 -11.50
CA SER A 9 5.40 -21.46 -12.23
C SER A 9 5.78 -21.04 -13.65
N GLY A 10 7.07 -21.19 -13.99
CA GLY A 10 7.62 -20.84 -15.31
C GLY A 10 7.60 -19.34 -15.66
N LYS A 11 7.21 -18.47 -14.75
CA LYS A 11 7.02 -17.02 -14.99
C LYS A 11 7.63 -16.19 -13.86
N PRO A 12 8.95 -15.97 -13.88
CA PRO A 12 9.60 -15.21 -12.80
C PRO A 12 9.10 -13.76 -12.73
N VAL A 13 8.91 -13.26 -11.52
CA VAL A 13 8.61 -11.85 -11.23
C VAL A 13 9.68 -11.33 -10.27
N ALA A 14 10.60 -10.53 -10.77
CA ALA A 14 11.62 -9.92 -9.94
C ALA A 14 11.04 -8.78 -9.07
N LEU A 15 11.66 -8.52 -7.91
CA LEU A 15 11.36 -7.32 -7.13
C LEU A 15 11.62 -6.06 -7.96
N PRO A 16 10.84 -4.98 -7.75
CA PRO A 16 11.11 -3.70 -8.39
C PRO A 16 12.53 -3.22 -8.12
N ARG A 17 13.20 -2.78 -9.16
CA ARG A 17 14.55 -2.23 -9.03
C ARG A 17 14.47 -0.79 -8.59
N ILE A 18 15.22 -0.45 -7.53
CA ILE A 18 15.43 0.92 -7.08
C ILE A 18 16.44 1.59 -8.01
N PRO A 19 16.15 2.72 -8.65
CA PRO A 19 17.11 3.46 -9.46
C PRO A 19 18.32 3.92 -8.64
N ALA A 20 19.47 4.06 -9.29
CA ALA A 20 20.71 4.48 -8.64
C ALA A 20 20.55 5.77 -7.82
N ALA A 21 19.83 6.76 -8.35
CA ALA A 21 19.56 8.04 -7.68
C ALA A 21 18.82 7.88 -6.33
N LYS A 22 17.94 6.88 -6.21
CA LYS A 22 17.17 6.60 -4.98
C LYS A 22 17.81 5.50 -4.11
N LYS A 23 18.82 4.79 -4.61
CA LYS A 23 19.45 3.68 -3.87
C LYS A 23 20.09 4.13 -2.56
N LYS A 24 20.62 5.34 -2.52
CA LYS A 24 21.18 5.95 -1.30
C LYS A 24 20.13 6.23 -0.21
N GLU A 25 18.85 6.21 -0.55
CA GLU A 25 17.74 6.39 0.39
C GLU A 25 17.20 5.05 0.90
N THR A 26 17.75 3.91 0.50
CA THR A 26 17.35 2.61 1.08
C THR A 26 17.91 2.47 2.49
N ALA A 27 17.09 1.99 3.43
CA ALA A 27 17.54 1.70 4.78
C ALA A 27 18.43 0.44 4.78
N PRO A 28 19.70 0.53 5.21
CA PRO A 28 20.56 -0.63 5.28
C PRO A 28 20.11 -1.57 6.41
N LEU A 29 20.32 -2.86 6.22
CA LEU A 29 20.13 -3.84 7.29
C LEU A 29 21.26 -3.72 8.31
N LEU A 30 20.95 -3.86 9.60
CA LEU A 30 21.94 -3.79 10.69
C LEU A 30 23.00 -4.89 10.63
N ASN A 31 22.69 -6.02 9.97
CA ASN A 31 23.66 -7.09 9.73
C ASN A 31 24.62 -6.81 8.55
N GLY A 32 24.55 -5.62 7.93
CA GLY A 32 25.37 -5.22 6.80
C GLY A 32 25.08 -5.93 5.47
N LYS A 33 24.06 -6.79 5.39
CA LYS A 33 23.75 -7.62 4.20
C LYS A 33 22.66 -7.02 3.31
N GLY A 34 22.88 -5.78 2.84
CA GLY A 34 21.97 -5.14 1.89
C GLY A 34 20.85 -4.32 2.54
N PHE A 35 19.70 -4.24 1.88
CA PHE A 35 18.59 -3.35 2.26
C PHE A 35 17.20 -3.99 2.05
N ILE A 36 17.12 -5.28 1.70
CA ILE A 36 15.85 -5.99 1.53
C ILE A 36 15.53 -6.72 2.83
N ILE A 37 14.43 -6.36 3.46
CA ILE A 37 13.95 -7.05 4.66
C ILE A 37 13.12 -8.25 4.20
N HIS A 38 13.51 -9.43 4.64
CA HIS A 38 12.87 -10.68 4.28
C HIS A 38 12.00 -11.21 5.42
N TYR A 39 10.69 -11.20 5.21
CA TYR A 39 9.69 -11.81 6.09
C TYR A 39 9.18 -13.13 5.51
N TYR A 40 8.41 -13.87 6.27
CA TYR A 40 7.80 -15.08 5.75
C TYR A 40 6.70 -14.71 4.74
N ARG A 41 6.93 -15.02 3.43
CA ARG A 41 6.08 -14.79 2.24
C ARG A 41 6.01 -13.37 1.70
N HIS A 42 6.69 -12.44 2.28
CA HIS A 42 6.84 -11.12 1.69
C HIS A 42 8.23 -10.54 1.95
N SER A 43 8.56 -9.49 1.22
CA SER A 43 9.79 -8.73 1.39
C SER A 43 9.52 -7.25 1.23
N VAL A 44 10.25 -6.43 2.00
CA VAL A 44 10.07 -4.99 2.07
C VAL A 44 11.39 -4.30 1.73
N VAL A 45 11.31 -3.18 1.01
CA VAL A 45 12.43 -2.24 0.88
C VAL A 45 12.02 -0.91 1.48
N LEU A 46 12.69 -0.53 2.56
CA LEU A 46 12.39 0.68 3.33
C LEU A 46 13.19 1.88 2.81
N ASN A 47 12.54 3.05 2.74
CA ASN A 47 13.20 4.34 2.50
C ASN A 47 13.63 4.94 3.85
N SER A 48 14.94 5.08 4.06
CA SER A 48 15.53 5.61 5.32
C SER A 48 15.17 7.07 5.58
N LYS A 49 15.03 7.87 4.50
CA LYS A 49 14.75 9.31 4.59
C LYS A 49 13.28 9.60 4.90
N ARG A 50 12.35 8.85 4.26
CA ARG A 50 10.91 9.01 4.44
C ARG A 50 10.37 8.14 5.57
N LYS A 51 11.14 7.11 6.00
CA LYS A 51 10.81 6.13 7.05
C LYS A 51 9.57 5.28 6.74
N PHE A 52 9.18 5.21 5.45
CA PHE A 52 8.14 4.36 4.89
C PHE A 52 8.73 3.47 3.80
N ALA A 53 8.08 2.35 3.50
CA ALA A 53 8.59 1.46 2.46
C ALA A 53 8.48 2.08 1.06
N PHE A 54 9.49 1.86 0.23
CA PHE A 54 9.36 2.01 -1.21
C PHE A 54 8.32 1.05 -1.76
N PHE A 55 8.35 -0.20 -1.28
CA PHE A 55 7.36 -1.23 -1.60
C PHE A 55 7.43 -2.40 -0.62
N SER A 56 6.34 -3.14 -0.57
CA SER A 56 6.23 -4.49 -0.01
C SER A 56 5.75 -5.42 -1.11
N ALA A 57 6.40 -6.57 -1.28
CA ALA A 57 6.07 -7.55 -2.30
C ALA A 57 5.74 -8.90 -1.66
N CYS A 58 4.61 -9.49 -2.02
CA CYS A 58 4.18 -10.78 -1.50
C CYS A 58 3.73 -11.74 -2.60
N ASN A 59 3.76 -13.02 -2.27
CA ASN A 59 3.20 -14.09 -3.09
C ASN A 59 1.93 -14.61 -2.43
N ILE A 60 0.91 -14.93 -3.23
CA ILE A 60 -0.38 -15.46 -2.79
C ILE A 60 -0.67 -16.76 -3.53
N ASN A 61 -0.87 -17.85 -2.79
CA ASN A 61 -1.33 -19.13 -3.32
C ASN A 61 -2.82 -19.31 -3.01
N GLY A 62 -3.66 -19.08 -4.00
CA GLY A 62 -5.12 -19.18 -3.84
C GLY A 62 -5.59 -20.59 -3.49
N ALA A 63 -4.92 -21.64 -4.00
CA ALA A 63 -5.27 -23.03 -3.74
C ALA A 63 -5.01 -23.46 -2.28
N GLU A 64 -4.02 -22.85 -1.61
CA GLU A 64 -3.68 -23.18 -0.22
C GLU A 64 -4.17 -22.13 0.78
N TRP A 65 -4.91 -21.11 0.30
CA TRP A 65 -5.37 -20.04 1.15
C TRP A 65 -6.46 -20.50 2.12
N LYS A 66 -6.34 -20.11 3.39
CA LYS A 66 -7.36 -20.38 4.41
C LYS A 66 -7.41 -19.21 5.40
N ASN A 67 -8.61 -18.72 5.66
CA ASN A 67 -8.77 -17.66 6.64
C ASN A 67 -8.49 -18.17 8.06
N ILE A 68 -7.72 -17.39 8.81
CA ILE A 68 -7.53 -17.56 10.25
C ILE A 68 -7.74 -16.23 10.95
N SER A 69 -8.13 -16.25 12.21
CA SER A 69 -8.38 -15.03 13.00
C SER A 69 -7.16 -14.10 13.01
N ARG A 70 -7.42 -12.79 12.87
CA ARG A 70 -6.37 -11.77 13.03
C ARG A 70 -5.86 -11.78 14.47
N LYS A 71 -4.53 -11.84 14.64
CA LYS A 71 -3.82 -11.65 15.91
C LYS A 71 -2.51 -10.96 15.59
N GLY A 72 -2.17 -9.94 16.34
CA GLY A 72 -0.92 -9.23 16.22
C GLY A 72 -1.08 -7.72 16.37
N ASN A 73 -0.05 -7.09 16.90
CA ASN A 73 0.10 -5.65 17.04
C ASN A 73 1.35 -5.24 16.28
N PHE A 74 1.33 -4.04 15.70
CA PHE A 74 2.50 -3.50 15.02
C PHE A 74 3.65 -3.26 15.98
N LYS A 75 4.86 -3.49 15.48
CA LYS A 75 6.11 -3.27 16.21
C LYS A 75 7.22 -2.81 15.27
N LYS A 76 8.22 -2.11 15.81
CA LYS A 76 9.44 -1.78 15.07
C LYS A 76 10.23 -3.05 14.76
N ASP A 77 10.86 -3.09 13.59
CA ASP A 77 11.71 -4.20 13.18
C ASP A 77 13.15 -3.94 13.63
N ILE A 78 13.73 -4.93 14.31
CA ILE A 78 15.12 -4.88 14.78
C ILE A 78 16.15 -5.14 13.66
N ALA A 79 15.71 -5.54 12.47
CA ALA A 79 16.61 -5.75 11.33
C ALA A 79 17.14 -4.45 10.72
N VAL A 80 16.48 -3.32 11.00
CA VAL A 80 16.88 -1.97 10.58
C VAL A 80 16.90 -1.01 11.76
N SER A 81 17.64 0.11 11.65
CA SER A 81 17.67 1.11 12.72
C SER A 81 16.26 1.62 13.04
N GLY A 82 15.99 1.84 14.32
CA GLY A 82 14.78 2.50 14.79
C GLY A 82 14.58 3.90 14.20
N ASP A 83 15.67 4.58 13.83
CA ASP A 83 15.63 5.91 13.19
C ASP A 83 15.03 5.91 11.80
N TYR A 84 14.95 4.74 11.16
CA TYR A 84 14.36 4.58 9.82
C TYR A 84 12.90 4.12 9.86
N GLN A 85 12.27 4.08 11.03
CA GLN A 85 10.91 3.61 11.23
C GLN A 85 10.13 4.59 12.10
N PHE A 86 8.90 4.89 11.71
CA PHE A 86 7.92 5.40 12.64
C PHE A 86 7.22 4.24 13.34
N GLY A 87 6.81 4.46 14.58
CA GLY A 87 6.01 3.54 15.38
C GLY A 87 4.73 4.24 15.86
N ASP A 88 4.22 3.81 17.01
CA ASP A 88 2.99 4.36 17.61
C ASP A 88 3.07 5.88 17.83
N GLU A 89 4.26 6.44 17.95
CA GLU A 89 4.48 7.90 18.05
C GLU A 89 3.93 8.69 16.86
N LEU A 90 3.79 8.07 15.68
CA LEU A 90 3.14 8.70 14.53
C LEU A 90 1.63 8.43 14.52
N TYR A 91 1.24 7.18 14.75
CA TYR A 91 -0.15 6.74 14.57
C TYR A 91 -1.08 7.15 15.71
N ASN A 92 -0.52 7.48 16.88
CA ASN A 92 -1.27 7.91 18.06
C ASN A 92 -0.93 9.35 18.49
N ALA A 93 -0.32 10.15 17.62
CA ALA A 93 0.23 11.46 17.98
C ALA A 93 -0.85 12.45 18.45
N ILE A 94 -1.97 12.54 17.76
CA ILE A 94 -3.06 13.45 18.14
C ILE A 94 -3.85 12.91 19.33
N GLN A 95 -4.00 11.61 19.43
CA GLN A 95 -4.60 10.99 20.61
C GLN A 95 -3.79 11.32 21.88
N ALA A 96 -2.46 11.23 21.79
CA ALA A 96 -1.57 11.60 22.89
C ALA A 96 -1.65 13.09 23.27
N SER A 97 -2.00 13.99 22.32
CA SER A 97 -2.21 15.41 22.55
C SER A 97 -3.62 15.76 23.03
N GLY A 98 -4.54 14.79 23.08
CA GLY A 98 -5.93 14.99 23.48
C GLY A 98 -6.83 15.67 22.44
N LEU A 99 -6.33 15.92 21.23
CA LEU A 99 -7.05 16.65 20.20
C LEU A 99 -8.06 15.81 19.42
N ARG A 100 -7.74 14.54 19.15
CA ARG A 100 -8.60 13.57 18.44
C ARG A 100 -8.29 12.13 18.85
N PRO A 101 -9.22 11.18 18.67
CA PRO A 101 -8.98 9.78 19.05
C PRO A 101 -7.99 9.04 18.15
N ASN A 102 -7.90 9.39 16.84
CA ASN A 102 -6.96 8.75 15.91
C ASN A 102 -6.78 9.60 14.64
N ASP A 103 -5.56 9.64 14.11
CA ASP A 103 -5.26 10.33 12.85
C ASP A 103 -5.16 9.38 11.69
N PHE A 104 -4.46 8.27 11.93
CA PHE A 104 -4.13 7.31 10.91
C PHE A 104 -4.36 5.90 11.38
N GLU A 105 -4.95 5.12 10.52
CA GLU A 105 -4.87 3.67 10.60
C GLU A 105 -3.44 3.22 10.24
N GLN A 106 -3.00 2.16 10.90
CA GLN A 106 -1.76 1.44 10.59
C GLN A 106 -1.97 0.61 9.31
N GLY A 107 -1.92 1.29 8.16
CA GLY A 107 -2.24 0.71 6.86
C GLY A 107 -1.18 -0.29 6.39
N HIS A 108 -1.53 -1.57 6.33
CA HIS A 108 -0.64 -2.59 5.75
C HIS A 108 -0.37 -2.34 4.27
N LEU A 109 0.87 -2.53 3.82
CA LEU A 109 1.21 -2.66 2.40
C LEU A 109 0.95 -4.09 1.93
N THR A 110 1.59 -5.08 2.53
CA THR A 110 1.19 -6.47 2.41
C THR A 110 0.21 -6.78 3.53
N SER A 111 -1.07 -6.99 3.19
CA SER A 111 -2.13 -7.32 4.15
C SER A 111 -1.90 -8.70 4.77
N TYR A 112 -2.26 -8.85 6.05
CA TYR A 112 -2.14 -10.14 6.74
C TYR A 112 -2.93 -11.25 6.03
N GLN A 113 -4.05 -10.92 5.39
CA GLN A 113 -4.87 -11.89 4.67
C GLN A 113 -4.19 -12.42 3.39
N GLN A 114 -3.37 -11.61 2.73
CA GLN A 114 -2.68 -12.02 1.50
C GLN A 114 -1.67 -13.15 1.71
N VAL A 115 -1.16 -13.29 2.92
CA VAL A 115 -0.15 -14.30 3.28
C VAL A 115 -0.72 -15.53 4.01
N LEU A 116 -2.05 -15.63 4.18
CA LEU A 116 -2.73 -16.73 4.87
C LEU A 116 -2.85 -18.01 4.02
N TRP A 117 -1.77 -18.47 3.44
CA TRP A 117 -1.73 -19.70 2.64
C TRP A 117 -0.64 -20.66 3.12
N GLY A 118 -0.72 -21.93 2.71
CA GLY A 118 0.19 -22.98 3.08
C GLY A 118 -0.50 -24.17 3.73
N ARG A 119 0.25 -25.21 3.97
CA ARG A 119 -0.29 -26.51 4.41
C ARG A 119 -0.77 -26.52 5.86
N THR A 120 -0.18 -25.69 6.74
CA THR A 120 -0.50 -25.69 8.18
C THR A 120 -0.91 -24.30 8.68
N ASP A 121 -1.74 -24.27 9.74
CA ASP A 121 -2.13 -23.01 10.39
C ASP A 121 -0.93 -22.33 11.07
N ALA A 122 0.09 -23.10 11.50
CA ALA A 122 1.33 -22.53 12.03
C ALA A 122 2.08 -21.69 10.97
N GLN A 123 2.15 -22.19 9.73
CA GLN A 123 2.74 -21.44 8.61
C GLN A 123 1.96 -20.18 8.29
N ARG A 124 0.62 -20.25 8.29
CA ARG A 124 -0.27 -19.09 8.08
C ARG A 124 -0.11 -18.06 9.19
N ARG A 125 -0.06 -18.54 10.46
CA ARG A 125 0.12 -17.69 11.63
C ARG A 125 1.46 -16.96 11.60
N LYS A 126 2.55 -17.67 11.29
CA LYS A 126 3.87 -17.07 11.14
C LYS A 126 3.87 -15.97 10.07
N ALA A 127 3.31 -16.26 8.90
CA ALA A 127 3.22 -15.28 7.80
C ALA A 127 2.40 -14.05 8.20
N ALA A 128 1.24 -14.26 8.84
CA ALA A 128 0.40 -13.19 9.34
C ALA A 128 1.14 -12.30 10.36
N ASN A 129 1.80 -12.90 11.35
CA ASN A 129 2.54 -12.18 12.38
C ASN A 129 3.67 -11.32 11.78
N ASP A 130 4.32 -11.81 10.74
CA ASP A 130 5.40 -11.09 10.06
C ASP A 130 4.88 -9.86 9.26
N THR A 131 3.57 -9.70 9.04
CA THR A 131 3.03 -8.49 8.41
C THR A 131 2.88 -7.32 9.38
N PHE A 132 2.93 -7.57 10.71
CA PHE A 132 2.76 -6.56 11.75
C PHE A 132 4.08 -5.89 12.15
N TYR A 133 4.87 -5.47 11.17
CA TYR A 133 6.01 -4.59 11.39
C TYR A 133 5.74 -3.22 10.78
N PHE A 134 6.15 -2.14 11.46
CA PHE A 134 6.00 -0.78 10.94
C PHE A 134 6.74 -0.56 9.61
N THR A 135 7.73 -1.37 9.27
CA THR A 135 8.36 -1.39 7.94
C THR A 135 7.40 -1.80 6.82
N ASN A 136 6.31 -2.51 7.14
CA ASN A 136 5.23 -2.91 6.22
C ASN A 136 3.97 -2.04 6.40
N CYS A 137 4.10 -0.89 7.06
CA CYS A 137 3.00 -0.03 7.44
C CYS A 137 3.18 1.38 6.87
N VAL A 138 2.07 2.01 6.49
CA VAL A 138 2.00 3.41 6.07
C VAL A 138 0.79 4.08 6.72
N PRO A 139 0.85 5.39 7.02
CA PRO A 139 -0.31 6.09 7.56
C PRO A 139 -1.41 6.15 6.49
N GLN A 140 -2.58 5.65 6.82
CA GLN A 140 -3.75 5.69 5.96
C GLN A 140 -4.95 6.25 6.72
N HIS A 141 -5.73 7.10 6.04
CA HIS A 141 -7.00 7.55 6.59
C HIS A 141 -7.97 6.36 6.71
N GLU A 142 -8.74 6.29 7.80
CA GLU A 142 -9.66 5.19 8.10
C GLU A 142 -10.59 4.87 6.92
N ARG A 143 -11.27 5.88 6.35
CA ARG A 143 -12.21 5.68 5.22
C ARG A 143 -11.56 5.06 3.98
N LEU A 144 -10.26 5.32 3.75
CA LEU A 144 -9.54 4.64 2.69
C LEU A 144 -9.21 3.20 3.10
N ASN A 145 -8.58 3.02 4.27
CA ASN A 145 -8.04 1.75 4.73
C ASN A 145 -9.10 0.67 4.90
N VAL A 146 -10.18 0.97 5.64
CA VAL A 146 -11.28 0.02 5.87
C VAL A 146 -12.34 0.03 4.76
N GLY A 147 -12.27 0.99 3.85
CA GLY A 147 -13.19 1.17 2.73
C GLY A 147 -12.68 0.53 1.43
N LEU A 148 -12.42 1.38 0.45
CA LEU A 148 -12.11 0.94 -0.93
C LEU A 148 -10.77 0.22 -1.08
N TRP A 149 -9.74 0.56 -0.27
CA TRP A 149 -8.46 -0.14 -0.30
C TRP A 149 -8.64 -1.60 0.10
N ARG A 150 -9.36 -1.84 1.21
CA ARG A 150 -9.72 -3.18 1.66
C ARG A 150 -10.58 -3.92 0.62
N SER A 151 -11.53 -3.22 -0.03
CA SER A 151 -12.38 -3.80 -1.08
C SER A 151 -11.58 -4.25 -2.29
N LEU A 152 -10.60 -3.45 -2.73
CA LEU A 152 -9.66 -3.86 -3.78
C LEU A 152 -8.83 -5.07 -3.35
N GLU A 153 -8.35 -5.10 -2.12
CA GLU A 153 -7.61 -6.24 -1.58
C GLU A 153 -8.44 -7.51 -1.53
N GLN A 154 -9.70 -7.43 -1.10
CA GLN A 154 -10.62 -8.57 -1.09
C GLN A 154 -10.96 -9.04 -2.50
N TYR A 155 -11.18 -8.13 -3.44
CA TYR A 155 -11.39 -8.48 -4.85
C TYR A 155 -10.19 -9.25 -5.41
N ILE A 156 -8.99 -8.73 -5.24
CA ILE A 156 -7.75 -9.39 -5.71
C ILE A 156 -7.60 -10.76 -5.05
N LEU A 157 -7.75 -10.82 -3.73
CA LEU A 157 -7.52 -12.04 -2.96
C LEU A 157 -8.62 -13.07 -3.20
N LYS A 158 -9.88 -12.71 -2.89
CA LYS A 158 -10.96 -13.70 -2.84
C LYS A 158 -11.56 -13.98 -4.20
N THR A 159 -11.93 -12.93 -4.94
CA THR A 159 -12.61 -13.10 -6.22
C THR A 159 -11.66 -13.59 -7.31
N GLN A 160 -10.45 -13.08 -7.37
CA GLN A 160 -9.52 -13.42 -8.47
C GLN A 160 -8.54 -14.54 -8.09
N THR A 161 -7.95 -14.51 -6.90
CA THR A 161 -6.87 -15.44 -6.56
C THR A 161 -7.40 -16.74 -5.95
N VAL A 162 -8.23 -16.65 -4.91
CA VAL A 162 -8.73 -17.84 -4.18
C VAL A 162 -9.77 -18.59 -5.01
N GLN A 163 -10.76 -17.89 -5.54
CA GLN A 163 -11.83 -18.52 -6.34
C GLN A 163 -11.28 -19.27 -7.56
N HIS A 164 -10.24 -18.73 -8.20
CA HIS A 164 -9.60 -19.34 -9.37
C HIS A 164 -8.34 -20.15 -9.03
N GLN A 165 -8.03 -20.33 -7.73
CA GLN A 165 -6.87 -21.10 -7.24
C GLN A 165 -5.52 -20.66 -7.84
N LEU A 166 -5.39 -19.37 -8.14
CA LEU A 166 -4.21 -18.83 -8.82
C LEU A 166 -3.01 -18.66 -7.88
N GLN A 167 -1.84 -18.68 -8.47
CA GLN A 167 -0.62 -18.15 -7.88
C GLN A 167 -0.39 -16.74 -8.42
N VAL A 168 -0.38 -15.75 -7.54
CA VAL A 168 -0.19 -14.34 -7.94
C VAL A 168 0.89 -13.68 -7.10
N THR A 169 1.47 -12.62 -7.66
CA THR A 169 2.39 -11.73 -6.96
C THR A 169 1.75 -10.36 -6.86
N VAL A 170 1.73 -9.81 -5.65
CA VAL A 170 1.25 -8.45 -5.39
C VAL A 170 2.38 -7.61 -4.85
N ILE A 171 2.60 -6.45 -5.48
CA ILE A 171 3.58 -5.46 -5.06
C ILE A 171 2.81 -4.19 -4.73
N THR A 172 2.99 -3.68 -3.53
CA THR A 172 2.23 -2.55 -2.98
C THR A 172 3.18 -1.50 -2.43
N GLY A 173 2.86 -0.23 -2.60
CA GLY A 173 3.60 0.86 -1.99
C GLY A 173 2.83 2.16 -1.96
N ALA A 174 3.48 3.18 -1.41
CA ALA A 174 3.04 4.56 -1.52
C ALA A 174 3.91 5.33 -2.52
N VAL A 175 3.36 6.36 -3.13
CA VAL A 175 4.16 7.34 -3.87
C VAL A 175 4.82 8.24 -2.83
N LEU A 176 6.13 8.14 -2.69
CA LEU A 176 6.92 9.00 -1.78
C LEU A 176 7.33 10.27 -2.54
N SER A 177 6.41 11.23 -2.60
CA SER A 177 6.61 12.49 -3.33
C SER A 177 7.30 13.55 -2.47
N ASP A 178 8.12 14.39 -3.10
CA ASP A 178 8.65 15.58 -2.44
C ASP A 178 7.56 16.64 -2.20
N ASN A 179 6.43 16.54 -2.90
CA ASN A 179 5.25 17.39 -2.75
C ASN A 179 4.21 16.84 -1.77
N ASP A 180 4.49 15.73 -1.09
CA ASP A 180 3.61 15.23 -0.04
C ASP A 180 3.44 16.29 1.07
N PRO A 181 2.21 16.46 1.60
CA PRO A 181 1.96 17.41 2.68
C PRO A 181 2.65 16.96 3.97
N TYR A 182 2.88 17.93 4.84
CA TYR A 182 3.39 17.66 6.18
C TYR A 182 2.26 17.28 7.13
N TYR A 183 2.53 16.33 7.99
CA TYR A 183 1.69 16.10 9.16
C TYR A 183 1.61 17.37 10.01
N ILE A 184 0.46 17.64 10.58
CA ILE A 184 0.20 18.87 11.35
C ILE A 184 1.08 19.01 12.60
N GLN A 185 1.63 17.90 13.07
CA GLN A 185 2.50 17.88 14.24
C GLN A 185 3.90 17.34 13.89
N LYS A 186 4.89 17.77 14.66
CA LYS A 186 6.21 17.14 14.63
C LYS A 186 6.17 15.82 15.41
N ILE A 187 6.81 14.80 14.86
CA ILE A 187 7.01 13.52 15.51
C ILE A 187 8.48 13.42 15.93
N ASN A 188 8.74 13.25 17.21
CA ASN A 188 10.09 13.27 17.78
C ASN A 188 10.95 14.48 17.33
N GLY A 189 10.30 15.65 17.21
CA GLY A 189 10.95 16.88 16.73
C GLY A 189 11.08 17.00 15.21
N GLU A 190 10.73 15.99 14.45
CA GLU A 190 10.86 15.97 12.99
C GLU A 190 9.56 16.35 12.27
N TYR A 191 9.70 17.02 11.12
CA TYR A 191 8.60 17.24 10.19
C TYR A 191 8.37 15.97 9.35
N VAL A 192 7.17 15.42 9.39
CA VAL A 192 6.83 14.18 8.67
C VAL A 192 5.99 14.51 7.45
N LYS A 193 6.45 14.10 6.27
CA LYS A 193 5.65 14.15 5.04
C LYS A 193 4.82 12.89 4.91
N ILE A 194 3.50 13.03 4.83
CA ILE A 194 2.55 11.94 4.75
C ILE A 194 2.33 11.52 3.29
N PRO A 195 2.62 10.27 2.90
CA PRO A 195 2.32 9.78 1.56
C PRO A 195 0.82 9.81 1.30
N CYS A 196 0.41 10.45 0.21
CA CYS A 196 -1.01 10.67 -0.09
C CYS A 196 -1.60 9.70 -1.09
N VAL A 197 -0.78 8.99 -1.85
CA VAL A 197 -1.20 8.11 -2.94
C VAL A 197 -0.60 6.73 -2.76
N PHE A 198 -1.44 5.72 -2.89
CA PHE A 198 -1.08 4.30 -2.76
C PHE A 198 -1.27 3.60 -4.09
N TRP A 199 -0.44 2.58 -4.33
CA TRP A 199 -0.48 1.81 -5.56
C TRP A 199 -0.31 0.32 -5.30
N LYS A 200 -0.88 -0.50 -6.21
CA LYS A 200 -0.66 -1.94 -6.30
C LYS A 200 -0.35 -2.33 -7.74
N VAL A 201 0.62 -3.22 -7.91
CA VAL A 201 0.87 -3.94 -9.16
C VAL A 201 0.68 -5.42 -8.89
N ILE A 202 -0.19 -6.05 -9.68
CA ILE A 202 -0.53 -7.47 -9.53
C ILE A 202 -0.05 -8.21 -10.77
N TYR A 203 0.77 -9.24 -10.57
CA TYR A 203 1.17 -10.19 -11.61
C TYR A 203 0.39 -11.49 -11.42
N TYR A 204 -0.18 -11.97 -12.52
CA TYR A 204 -0.98 -13.18 -12.53
C TYR A 204 -0.84 -13.94 -13.86
N PRO A 205 -0.95 -15.28 -13.85
CA PRO A 205 -0.93 -16.08 -15.06
C PRO A 205 -2.32 -16.13 -15.71
N ASN A 206 -2.37 -16.18 -17.02
CA ASN A 206 -3.53 -16.61 -17.78
C ASN A 206 -3.10 -17.35 -19.06
N ASN A 207 -4.03 -17.66 -19.97
CA ASN A 207 -3.76 -18.39 -21.22
C ASN A 207 -2.80 -17.64 -22.15
N ARG A 208 -2.65 -16.32 -22.01
CA ARG A 208 -1.73 -15.48 -22.79
C ARG A 208 -0.33 -15.39 -22.17
N GLY A 209 -0.13 -15.93 -20.97
CA GLY A 209 1.14 -15.89 -20.28
C GLY A 209 1.10 -15.17 -18.94
N LEU A 210 2.15 -14.42 -18.63
CA LEU A 210 2.22 -13.57 -17.45
C LEU A 210 1.61 -12.20 -17.77
N ASN A 211 0.69 -11.75 -16.92
CA ASN A 211 0.02 -10.45 -17.05
C ASN A 211 0.35 -9.57 -15.86
N ALA A 212 0.24 -8.25 -16.04
CA ALA A 212 0.33 -7.28 -14.94
C ALA A 212 -0.72 -6.18 -15.08
N VAL A 213 -1.30 -5.79 -13.94
CA VAL A 213 -2.25 -4.67 -13.83
C VAL A 213 -1.87 -3.76 -12.69
N GLY A 214 -2.13 -2.47 -12.85
CA GLY A 214 -1.84 -1.43 -11.85
C GLY A 214 -3.09 -0.77 -11.32
N PHE A 215 -3.09 -0.45 -10.01
CA PHE A 215 -4.14 0.31 -9.36
C PHE A 215 -3.55 1.42 -8.50
N MET A 216 -4.29 2.52 -8.38
CA MET A 216 -3.93 3.65 -7.51
C MET A 216 -5.16 4.18 -6.78
N MET A 217 -4.95 4.70 -5.59
CA MET A 217 -5.92 5.39 -4.75
C MET A 217 -5.27 6.53 -3.99
N SER A 218 -6.06 7.52 -3.56
CA SER A 218 -5.59 8.66 -2.79
C SER A 218 -6.49 8.94 -1.60
N HIS A 219 -5.90 9.41 -0.50
CA HIS A 219 -6.62 9.96 0.65
C HIS A 219 -6.35 11.45 0.87
N THR A 220 -5.74 12.13 -0.09
CA THR A 220 -5.34 13.55 0.02
C THR A 220 -6.49 14.44 0.47
N GLN A 221 -7.65 14.29 -0.18
CA GLN A 221 -8.84 15.10 0.14
C GLN A 221 -9.33 14.89 1.58
N LEU A 222 -9.32 13.65 2.06
CA LEU A 222 -9.73 13.31 3.43
C LEU A 222 -8.80 13.96 4.45
N LEU A 223 -7.48 13.83 4.26
CA LEU A 223 -6.49 14.41 5.17
C LEU A 223 -6.55 15.94 5.24
N LEU A 224 -6.85 16.58 4.10
CA LEU A 224 -7.03 18.04 4.04
C LEU A 224 -8.33 18.48 4.72
N GLN A 225 -9.43 17.78 4.48
CA GLN A 225 -10.73 18.05 5.10
C GLN A 225 -10.68 17.91 6.61
N ASP A 226 -9.95 16.91 7.11
CA ASP A 226 -9.79 16.69 8.55
C ASP A 226 -8.73 17.60 9.18
N GLY A 227 -8.00 18.38 8.36
CA GLY A 227 -6.91 19.24 8.82
C GLY A 227 -5.75 18.46 9.44
N THR A 228 -5.57 17.19 9.05
CA THR A 228 -4.50 16.32 9.55
C THR A 228 -3.15 16.66 8.94
N VAL A 229 -3.16 17.26 7.75
CA VAL A 229 -1.94 17.64 7.00
C VAL A 229 -2.01 19.06 6.46
N VAL A 230 -0.83 19.64 6.25
CA VAL A 230 -0.64 20.98 5.71
C VAL A 230 0.46 20.99 4.63
N PHE A 231 0.32 21.83 3.59
CA PHE A 231 1.33 21.89 2.52
C PHE A 231 2.53 22.77 2.87
N LYS A 232 2.35 23.77 3.73
CA LYS A 232 3.45 24.66 4.14
C LYS A 232 4.06 24.18 5.45
N LYS A 233 5.38 24.07 5.49
CA LYS A 233 6.13 23.67 6.67
C LYS A 233 5.94 24.63 7.84
N SER A 234 5.78 25.95 7.55
CA SER A 234 5.48 26.99 8.52
C SER A 234 4.10 26.88 9.17
N ALA A 235 3.16 26.19 8.50
CA ALA A 235 1.81 25.96 9.02
C ALA A 235 1.72 24.74 9.95
N VAL A 236 2.81 24.01 10.14
CA VAL A 236 2.90 22.96 11.14
C VAL A 236 2.92 23.62 12.53
N ARG A 237 1.84 23.45 13.30
CA ARG A 237 1.52 24.07 14.61
C ARG A 237 0.97 25.50 14.61
N GLU A 238 0.85 26.15 13.48
CA GLU A 238 0.08 27.41 13.40
C GLU A 238 -1.33 27.08 12.90
N SER A 239 -2.33 27.62 13.58
CA SER A 239 -3.76 27.34 13.37
C SER A 239 -4.16 27.34 11.88
N ILE A 240 -5.03 26.41 11.56
CA ILE A 240 -5.54 26.08 10.23
C ILE A 240 -6.30 27.29 9.65
N THR A 241 -5.60 28.13 8.92
CA THR A 241 -6.22 29.08 8.01
C THR A 241 -5.32 29.25 6.79
N GLY A 242 -5.72 28.67 5.68
CA GLY A 242 -5.06 28.96 4.42
C GLY A 242 -4.98 27.81 3.44
N SER A 243 -5.93 27.79 2.53
CA SER A 243 -5.88 27.04 1.28
C SER A 243 -4.72 27.53 0.42
N GLY A 244 -3.61 26.83 0.45
CA GLY A 244 -2.52 27.00 -0.50
C GLY A 244 -2.57 25.93 -1.55
N ALA A 245 -3.19 26.19 -2.70
CA ALA A 245 -3.16 25.31 -3.85
C ALA A 245 -1.74 25.22 -4.41
N ALA A 246 -1.03 24.14 -4.08
CA ALA A 246 0.11 23.70 -4.88
C ALA A 246 -0.43 22.63 -5.84
N GLY A 247 -0.19 22.82 -7.15
CA GLY A 247 -0.63 21.89 -8.19
C GLY A 247 -0.09 20.50 -7.96
N ASN A 248 -0.89 19.65 -7.36
CA ASN A 248 -0.56 18.27 -7.06
C ASN A 248 -1.14 17.37 -8.14
N LEU A 249 -0.28 16.59 -8.77
CA LEU A 249 -0.57 15.62 -9.83
C LEU A 249 -1.68 14.60 -9.46
N PHE A 250 -2.05 14.48 -8.19
CA PHE A 250 -2.99 13.51 -7.64
C PHE A 250 -4.17 14.12 -6.87
N MET A 251 -4.33 15.45 -6.89
CA MET A 251 -5.46 16.13 -6.22
C MET A 251 -6.81 15.75 -6.83
N ASP A 252 -6.82 15.32 -8.11
CA ASP A 252 -8.04 14.93 -8.82
C ASP A 252 -8.50 13.50 -8.50
N TYR A 253 -7.71 12.71 -7.79
CA TYR A 253 -8.11 11.38 -7.36
C TYR A 253 -9.09 11.47 -6.20
N LYS A 254 -10.35 11.18 -6.49
CA LYS A 254 -11.39 11.12 -5.47
C LYS A 254 -11.12 9.98 -4.50
N TYR A 255 -11.25 10.26 -3.21
CA TYR A 255 -11.03 9.28 -2.13
C TYR A 255 -12.00 8.09 -2.18
N ASP A 256 -13.16 8.27 -2.82
CA ASP A 256 -14.21 7.27 -3.00
C ASP A 256 -14.04 6.44 -4.29
N SER A 257 -12.85 6.43 -4.86
CA SER A 257 -12.63 5.84 -6.18
C SER A 257 -11.36 5.01 -6.23
N VAL A 258 -11.46 3.88 -6.92
CA VAL A 258 -10.33 3.04 -7.33
C VAL A 258 -9.99 3.38 -8.76
N TYR A 259 -8.73 3.60 -9.06
CA TYR A 259 -8.26 3.89 -10.40
C TYR A 259 -7.39 2.74 -10.91
N GLN A 260 -7.78 2.15 -12.03
CA GLN A 260 -6.90 1.26 -12.78
C GLN A 260 -5.98 2.13 -13.66
N VAL A 261 -4.68 1.88 -13.58
CA VAL A 261 -3.65 2.69 -14.25
C VAL A 261 -2.68 1.79 -15.01
N LYS A 262 -1.99 2.35 -15.99
CA LYS A 262 -0.85 1.66 -16.63
C LYS A 262 0.25 1.41 -15.60
N VAL A 263 0.89 0.24 -15.64
CA VAL A 263 2.02 -0.07 -14.74
C VAL A 263 3.18 0.90 -14.98
N GLU A 264 3.37 1.33 -16.22
CA GLU A 264 4.37 2.33 -16.61
C GLU A 264 4.11 3.69 -15.94
N PHE A 265 2.84 4.04 -15.72
CA PHE A 265 2.52 5.25 -14.97
C PHE A 265 2.97 5.14 -13.52
N ILE A 266 2.76 3.98 -12.87
CA ILE A 266 3.29 3.73 -11.53
C ILE A 266 4.81 3.81 -11.52
N GLN A 267 5.50 3.27 -12.53
CA GLN A 267 6.96 3.43 -12.68
C GLN A 267 7.36 4.90 -12.75
N LYS A 268 6.64 5.71 -13.54
CA LYS A 268 6.93 7.15 -13.71
C LYS A 268 6.84 7.90 -12.40
N VAL A 269 5.76 7.71 -11.64
CA VAL A 269 5.49 8.50 -10.42
C VAL A 269 6.27 8.00 -9.19
N THR A 270 6.64 6.72 -9.15
CA THR A 270 7.43 6.15 -8.05
C THR A 270 8.93 6.20 -8.33
N GLY A 271 9.31 6.23 -9.60
CA GLY A 271 10.69 6.04 -10.07
C GLY A 271 11.16 4.59 -10.01
N LEU A 272 10.35 3.65 -9.50
CA LEU A 272 10.68 2.23 -9.47
C LEU A 272 10.68 1.63 -10.88
N LYS A 273 11.43 0.54 -11.09
CA LYS A 273 11.44 -0.19 -12.36
C LYS A 273 10.87 -1.59 -12.15
N PHE A 274 9.67 -1.81 -12.67
CA PHE A 274 9.01 -3.11 -12.64
C PHE A 274 9.49 -4.01 -13.79
N MET A 275 9.39 -5.31 -13.61
CA MET A 275 9.66 -6.28 -14.67
C MET A 275 8.46 -6.33 -15.62
N LEU A 276 8.62 -5.76 -16.83
CA LEU A 276 7.58 -5.74 -17.86
C LEU A 276 7.96 -6.51 -19.13
N LYS A 277 9.20 -6.99 -19.23
CA LYS A 277 9.63 -7.81 -20.37
C LYS A 277 8.89 -9.16 -20.35
N ASN A 278 8.27 -9.52 -21.47
CA ASN A 278 7.45 -10.73 -21.62
C ASN A 278 6.23 -10.78 -20.67
N VAL A 279 5.72 -9.61 -20.29
CA VAL A 279 4.51 -9.44 -19.48
C VAL A 279 3.44 -8.79 -20.36
N HIS A 280 2.28 -9.41 -20.44
CA HIS A 280 1.12 -8.80 -21.08
C HIS A 280 0.49 -7.76 -20.15
N LEU A 281 0.20 -6.58 -20.70
CA LEU A 281 -0.41 -5.47 -19.97
C LEU A 281 -1.84 -5.27 -20.51
N PRO A 282 -2.85 -5.92 -19.91
CA PRO A 282 -4.23 -5.89 -20.46
C PRO A 282 -4.82 -4.49 -20.48
N TYR A 283 -4.44 -3.66 -19.51
CA TYR A 283 -4.89 -2.29 -19.43
C TYR A 283 -3.93 -1.37 -20.19
N GLN A 284 -4.22 -1.22 -21.48
CA GLN A 284 -3.58 -0.21 -22.34
C GLN A 284 -4.65 0.81 -22.73
N LEU A 285 -4.41 2.07 -22.42
CA LEU A 285 -5.26 3.15 -22.91
C LEU A 285 -5.06 3.30 -24.43
N ASP A 286 -6.14 3.62 -25.10
CA ASP A 286 -6.07 4.15 -26.46
C ASP A 286 -5.13 5.37 -26.46
N GLU A 287 -4.05 5.33 -27.26
CA GLU A 287 -3.01 6.38 -27.29
C GLU A 287 -3.55 7.76 -27.65
N LYS A 288 -4.73 7.79 -28.28
CA LYS A 288 -5.44 9.02 -28.67
C LYS A 288 -6.13 9.74 -27.49
N LYS A 289 -6.24 9.10 -26.31
CA LYS A 289 -6.83 9.70 -25.11
C LYS A 289 -5.73 10.05 -24.13
N SER A 290 -5.64 11.32 -23.76
CA SER A 290 -4.71 11.85 -22.74
C SER A 290 -4.94 11.31 -21.29
N VAL A 291 -5.91 10.40 -21.12
CA VAL A 291 -6.31 9.87 -19.81
C VAL A 291 -5.40 8.69 -19.45
N VAL A 292 -4.61 8.83 -18.40
CA VAL A 292 -3.69 7.80 -17.91
C VAL A 292 -4.33 6.80 -16.94
N TYR A 293 -5.60 6.96 -16.59
CA TYR A 293 -6.32 6.12 -15.65
C TYR A 293 -7.79 5.90 -16.03
N LYS A 294 -8.35 4.81 -15.54
CA LYS A 294 -9.78 4.49 -15.60
C LYS A 294 -10.31 4.40 -14.17
N ARG A 295 -11.37 5.16 -13.89
CA ARG A 295 -12.10 5.01 -12.64
C ARG A 295 -12.88 3.70 -12.66
N ILE A 296 -12.69 2.88 -11.63
CA ILE A 296 -13.43 1.64 -11.45
C ILE A 296 -14.77 1.97 -10.80
N GLU A 297 -15.84 1.36 -11.32
CA GLU A 297 -17.15 1.49 -10.72
C GLU A 297 -17.20 0.73 -9.40
N VAL A 298 -17.63 1.42 -8.36
CA VAL A 298 -17.79 0.89 -7.01
C VAL A 298 -19.26 0.89 -6.66
N HIS A 299 -19.82 -0.29 -6.45
CA HIS A 299 -21.20 -0.45 -5.98
C HIS A 299 -21.16 -0.75 -4.48
N PRO A 300 -21.75 0.10 -3.63
CA PRO A 300 -21.86 -0.21 -2.20
C PRO A 300 -22.77 -1.44 -2.03
N GLY A 301 -22.23 -2.47 -1.38
CA GLY A 301 -22.99 -3.69 -1.01
C GLY A 301 -23.84 -3.38 0.17
N ILE A 302 -24.53 -2.84 0.74
CA ILE A 302 -25.34 -2.48 1.92
C ILE A 302 -24.82 -1.23 2.64
N ALA A 303 -25.68 -0.26 2.78
CA ALA A 303 -25.41 1.01 3.44
C ALA A 303 -25.11 0.83 4.94
N PHE A 304 -24.07 1.52 5.40
CA PHE A 304 -23.77 1.64 6.83
C PHE A 304 -24.78 2.52 7.55
N ALA A 305 -25.29 2.03 8.68
CA ALA A 305 -25.85 2.90 9.70
C ALA A 305 -24.72 3.55 10.50
N PRO A 306 -24.69 4.87 10.71
CA PRO A 306 -23.70 5.52 11.54
C PRO A 306 -23.77 4.98 12.98
N GLY A 307 -22.65 4.54 13.54
CA GLY A 307 -22.51 4.23 14.96
C GLY A 307 -22.31 2.77 15.38
N GLN A 308 -22.12 1.83 14.47
CA GLN A 308 -21.76 0.46 14.84
C GLN A 308 -20.33 0.11 14.44
N HIS A 309 -19.42 0.00 15.40
CA HIS A 309 -18.04 -0.52 15.27
C HIS A 309 -17.96 -2.04 15.06
N LYS A 310 -18.88 -2.64 14.33
CA LYS A 310 -18.74 -4.02 13.86
C LYS A 310 -18.17 -4.01 12.45
N GLU A 311 -17.23 -4.94 12.17
CA GLU A 311 -16.62 -5.10 10.87
C GLU A 311 -17.69 -5.01 9.76
N PRO A 312 -17.53 -4.05 8.82
CA PRO A 312 -18.53 -3.90 7.77
C PRO A 312 -18.61 -5.15 6.90
N PRO A 313 -19.81 -5.56 6.47
CA PRO A 313 -19.94 -6.55 5.42
C PRO A 313 -19.28 -5.99 4.14
N LEU A 314 -18.21 -6.64 3.71
CA LEU A 314 -17.29 -6.20 2.69
C LEU A 314 -17.76 -6.67 1.31
N ASP A 315 -18.75 -6.07 0.76
CA ASP A 315 -19.19 -6.38 -0.60
C ASP A 315 -19.30 -5.14 -1.48
N TYR A 316 -18.22 -4.31 -1.53
CA TYR A 316 -18.09 -3.44 -2.68
C TYR A 316 -17.80 -4.29 -3.91
N LYS A 317 -18.76 -4.38 -4.80
CA LYS A 317 -18.55 -5.02 -6.11
C LYS A 317 -17.79 -4.03 -7.00
N LEU A 318 -16.57 -4.37 -7.34
CA LEU A 318 -15.77 -3.61 -8.31
C LEU A 318 -16.10 -4.11 -9.71
N LYS A 319 -16.59 -3.22 -10.58
CA LYS A 319 -16.91 -3.52 -11.98
C LYS A 319 -16.00 -2.74 -12.92
N GLY A 320 -15.82 -3.29 -14.12
CA GLY A 320 -15.09 -2.60 -15.17
C GLY A 320 -13.57 -2.72 -15.07
N ILE A 321 -13.03 -3.61 -14.23
CA ILE A 321 -11.59 -3.93 -14.23
C ILE A 321 -11.24 -4.68 -15.51
N THR A 322 -10.15 -4.27 -16.16
CA THR A 322 -9.59 -4.96 -17.33
C THR A 322 -8.46 -5.89 -16.88
N LEU A 323 -8.67 -7.21 -17.04
CA LEU A 323 -7.72 -8.27 -16.67
C LEU A 323 -7.23 -9.04 -17.89
#